data_90bd77159eb80e492c08a9534252f80e
#
_entry.id   90bd77159eb80e492c08a9534252f80e
#
_cell.length_a   1.000
_cell.length_b   1.000
_cell.length_c   1.000
_cell.angle_alpha   90.00
_cell.angle_beta   90.00
_cell.angle_gamma   90.00
#
_symmetry.space_group_name_H-M   'P 1'
#
loop_
_entity.id
_entity.type
_entity.pdbx_description
1 polymer ?
#
loop_
_entity_poly.entity_id
_entity_poly.type
_entity_poly.pdbx_seq_one_letter_code
_entity_poly.pdbx_strand_id
1 'polypeptide(L)'
;MVKQYLKQALYMLKENRFVSVISIAGTAISIAMIMVVVLVFQVQFASFYPENNRDRMMYVENGTEVRSDNGWNRGSMSAEAVKECFYTLQLPEAVSGYALQLKPLSIPGKRMYKGYEIKYTDPGFWQIFSFRFLSGQPFTQADFDSGIPVAVVSESVARKLYGSTEVVGKSVIIDLADYTICGVVEDVSRAANTAFASVWVPSVSYTHLTLPTILRV
;
A
#
# COMPACT_ATOMS: atom_id res chain seq x y z
N MET A 1 -41.09 -31.61 23.17
CA MET A 1 -41.00 -30.31 23.86
C MET A 1 -40.51 -29.19 22.94
N VAL A 2 -39.36 -29.27 22.30
CA VAL A 2 -38.80 -28.20 21.42
C VAL A 2 -39.79 -27.75 20.31
N LYS A 3 -40.49 -28.70 19.68
CA LYS A 3 -41.45 -28.44 18.59
C LYS A 3 -42.69 -27.65 19.07
N GLN A 4 -43.07 -27.81 20.32
CA GLN A 4 -44.19 -27.04 20.92
C GLN A 4 -43.75 -25.59 21.21
N TYR A 5 -42.58 -25.41 21.78
CA TYR A 5 -42.03 -24.06 22.05
C TYR A 5 -41.82 -23.27 20.76
N LEU A 6 -41.32 -23.91 19.69
CA LEU A 6 -41.19 -23.29 18.39
C LEU A 6 -42.53 -22.83 17.80
N LYS A 7 -43.57 -23.69 17.91
CA LYS A 7 -44.93 -23.38 17.44
C LYS A 7 -45.54 -22.22 18.23
N GLN A 8 -45.32 -22.19 19.55
CA GLN A 8 -45.80 -21.13 20.42
C GLN A 8 -45.10 -19.81 20.14
N ALA A 9 -43.76 -19.82 19.92
CA ALA A 9 -42.99 -18.63 19.54
C ALA A 9 -43.45 -18.05 18.20
N LEU A 10 -43.68 -18.91 17.20
CA LEU A 10 -44.22 -18.47 15.89
C LEU A 10 -45.64 -17.89 15.99
N TYR A 11 -46.49 -18.42 16.92
CA TYR A 11 -47.81 -17.88 17.16
C TYR A 11 -47.73 -16.48 17.79
N MET A 12 -46.89 -16.28 18.81
CA MET A 12 -46.66 -14.99 19.46
C MET A 12 -46.11 -13.92 18.49
N LEU A 13 -45.18 -14.31 17.60
CA LEU A 13 -44.69 -13.43 16.55
C LEU A 13 -45.78 -12.97 15.58
N LYS A 14 -46.75 -13.83 15.31
CA LYS A 14 -47.88 -13.55 14.41
C LYS A 14 -48.96 -12.65 15.05
N GLU A 15 -49.14 -12.77 16.36
CA GLU A 15 -50.11 -12.01 17.14
C GLU A 15 -49.66 -10.56 17.33
N ASN A 16 -48.35 -10.31 17.58
CA ASN A 16 -47.76 -8.99 17.80
C ASN A 16 -46.84 -8.60 16.65
N ARG A 17 -47.34 -8.44 15.45
CA ARG A 17 -46.55 -8.21 14.22
C ARG A 17 -45.62 -7.00 14.29
N PHE A 18 -46.09 -5.87 14.82
CA PHE A 18 -45.29 -4.65 14.94
C PHE A 18 -44.08 -4.83 15.85
N VAL A 19 -44.29 -5.36 17.05
CA VAL A 19 -43.23 -5.61 18.01
C VAL A 19 -42.19 -6.63 17.48
N SER A 20 -42.71 -7.68 16.80
CA SER A 20 -41.90 -8.73 16.19
C SER A 20 -41.00 -8.17 15.07
N VAL A 21 -41.56 -7.33 14.19
CA VAL A 21 -40.80 -6.70 13.10
C VAL A 21 -39.73 -5.77 13.66
N ILE A 22 -40.06 -4.94 14.66
CA ILE A 22 -39.08 -4.03 15.29
C ILE A 22 -37.96 -4.83 15.96
N SER A 23 -38.29 -5.88 16.69
CA SER A 23 -37.31 -6.73 17.38
C SER A 23 -36.37 -7.46 16.40
N ILE A 24 -36.93 -8.04 15.33
CA ILE A 24 -36.14 -8.72 14.30
C ILE A 24 -35.27 -7.70 13.55
N ALA A 25 -35.80 -6.54 13.18
CA ALA A 25 -35.03 -5.51 12.52
C ALA A 25 -33.88 -4.98 13.42
N GLY A 26 -34.17 -4.74 14.71
CA GLY A 26 -33.15 -4.29 15.65
C GLY A 26 -32.04 -5.31 15.86
N THR A 27 -32.37 -6.59 16.01
CA THR A 27 -31.35 -7.65 16.14
C THR A 27 -30.55 -7.83 14.84
N ALA A 28 -31.21 -7.79 13.68
CA ALA A 28 -30.54 -7.89 12.39
C ALA A 28 -29.54 -6.74 12.16
N ILE A 29 -29.94 -5.50 12.47
CA ILE A 29 -29.05 -4.33 12.38
C ILE A 29 -27.88 -4.45 13.34
N SER A 30 -28.13 -4.90 14.59
CA SER A 30 -27.06 -5.08 15.58
C SER A 30 -26.02 -6.12 15.12
N ILE A 31 -26.47 -7.26 14.59
CA ILE A 31 -25.57 -8.30 14.06
C ILE A 31 -24.82 -7.77 12.84
N ALA A 32 -25.49 -7.06 11.93
CA ALA A 32 -24.85 -6.47 10.77
C ALA A 32 -23.75 -5.47 11.17
N MET A 33 -24.00 -4.62 12.16
CA MET A 33 -22.99 -3.67 12.69
C MET A 33 -21.78 -4.40 13.28
N ILE A 34 -22.00 -5.44 14.07
CA ILE A 34 -20.90 -6.25 14.63
C ILE A 34 -20.09 -6.89 13.49
N MET A 35 -20.75 -7.46 12.49
CA MET A 35 -20.07 -8.06 11.34
C MET A 35 -19.23 -7.02 10.55
N VAL A 36 -19.75 -5.82 10.35
CA VAL A 36 -19.00 -4.73 9.69
C VAL A 36 -17.75 -4.37 10.49
N VAL A 37 -17.87 -4.22 11.83
CA VAL A 37 -16.73 -3.93 12.69
C VAL A 37 -15.68 -5.05 12.60
N VAL A 38 -16.09 -6.31 12.66
CA VAL A 38 -15.17 -7.46 12.52
C VAL A 38 -14.48 -7.47 11.17
N LEU A 39 -15.21 -7.21 10.08
CA LEU A 39 -14.63 -7.15 8.74
C LEU A 39 -13.62 -6.00 8.60
N VAL A 40 -13.93 -4.82 9.12
CA VAL A 40 -12.99 -3.68 9.13
C VAL A 40 -11.72 -4.04 9.91
N PHE A 41 -11.86 -4.67 11.07
CA PHE A 41 -10.73 -5.15 11.85
C PHE A 41 -9.89 -6.18 11.07
N GLN A 42 -10.54 -7.17 10.46
CA GLN A 42 -9.84 -8.18 9.64
C GLN A 42 -9.05 -7.55 8.49
N VAL A 43 -9.64 -6.60 7.77
CA VAL A 43 -8.95 -5.91 6.66
C VAL A 43 -7.74 -5.11 7.15
N GLN A 44 -7.80 -4.53 8.36
CA GLN A 44 -6.68 -3.76 8.91
C GLN A 44 -5.52 -4.62 9.41
N PHE A 45 -5.80 -5.80 9.97
CA PHE A 45 -4.79 -6.63 10.65
C PHE A 45 -4.42 -7.92 9.88
N ALA A 46 -5.23 -8.34 8.92
CA ALA A 46 -4.91 -9.54 8.15
C ALA A 46 -3.69 -9.29 7.24
N SER A 47 -2.80 -10.27 7.24
CA SER A 47 -1.71 -10.32 6.27
C SER A 47 -2.27 -10.74 4.91
N PHE A 48 -2.03 -9.94 3.88
CA PHE A 48 -2.42 -10.23 2.50
C PHE A 48 -1.36 -9.71 1.53
N TYR A 49 -1.32 -10.32 0.37
CA TYR A 49 -0.38 -9.96 -0.68
C TYR A 49 -0.39 -8.46 -1.01
N PRO A 50 0.78 -7.80 -1.08
CA PRO A 50 2.15 -8.27 -0.85
C PRO A 50 2.65 -8.12 0.60
N GLU A 51 1.80 -7.72 1.55
CA GLU A 51 2.11 -7.47 2.96
C GLU A 51 1.94 -8.76 3.79
N ASN A 52 2.63 -9.84 3.40
CA ASN A 52 2.45 -11.16 4.01
C ASN A 52 2.90 -11.24 5.47
N ASN A 53 3.78 -10.34 5.91
CA ASN A 53 4.34 -10.31 7.26
C ASN A 53 3.92 -9.04 8.02
N ARG A 54 2.67 -8.65 7.89
CA ARG A 54 2.15 -7.39 8.45
C ARG A 54 2.25 -7.32 9.97
N ASP A 55 2.18 -8.47 10.63
CA ASP A 55 2.37 -8.65 12.07
C ASP A 55 3.80 -8.33 12.57
N ARG A 56 4.79 -8.33 11.66
CA ARG A 56 6.20 -8.02 11.92
C ARG A 56 6.64 -6.69 11.29
N MET A 57 5.72 -5.92 10.75
CA MET A 57 6.01 -4.62 10.13
C MET A 57 5.70 -3.48 11.08
N MET A 58 6.61 -2.52 11.17
CA MET A 58 6.39 -1.26 11.86
C MET A 58 6.37 -0.13 10.85
N TYR A 59 5.31 0.66 10.88
CA TYR A 59 5.12 1.81 9.99
C TYR A 59 5.37 3.10 10.75
N VAL A 60 6.33 3.90 10.30
CA VAL A 60 6.62 5.22 10.86
C VAL A 60 6.23 6.28 9.84
N GLU A 61 5.04 6.84 10.01
CA GLU A 61 4.47 7.80 9.06
C GLU A 61 4.90 9.24 9.33
N ASN A 62 5.11 9.59 10.59
CA ASN A 62 5.41 10.96 10.99
C ASN A 62 6.52 11.01 12.03
N GLY A 63 7.39 11.99 11.89
CA GLY A 63 8.35 12.40 12.90
C GLY A 63 7.90 13.66 13.63
N THR A 64 8.45 13.89 14.81
CA THR A 64 8.28 15.16 15.53
C THR A 64 9.65 15.83 15.65
N GLU A 65 9.81 16.97 14.99
CA GLU A 65 10.97 17.82 15.14
C GLU A 65 10.75 18.76 16.34
N VAL A 66 11.66 18.70 17.32
CA VAL A 66 11.67 19.62 18.45
C VAL A 66 12.64 20.74 18.14
N ARG A 67 12.14 21.97 18.04
CA ARG A 67 12.93 23.16 17.76
C ARG A 67 13.54 23.72 19.05
N SER A 68 14.63 24.45 18.91
CA SER A 68 15.32 25.09 20.04
C SER A 68 14.50 26.18 20.74
N ASP A 69 13.45 26.68 20.13
CA ASP A 69 12.50 27.67 20.66
C ASP A 69 11.32 27.04 21.45
N ASN A 70 11.42 25.77 21.85
CA ASN A 70 10.33 24.97 22.43
C ASN A 70 9.13 24.74 21.50
N GLY A 71 9.25 25.11 20.22
CA GLY A 71 8.30 24.74 19.19
C GLY A 71 8.46 23.29 18.78
N TRP A 72 7.39 22.69 18.33
CA TRP A 72 7.43 21.34 17.72
C TRP A 72 6.70 21.37 16.38
N ASN A 73 7.23 20.62 15.43
CA ASN A 73 6.61 20.41 14.14
C ASN A 73 6.45 18.91 13.90
N ARG A 74 5.26 18.49 13.52
CA ARG A 74 4.97 17.10 13.20
C ARG A 74 4.72 16.96 11.71
N GLY A 75 5.44 16.07 11.07
CA GLY A 75 5.33 15.84 9.63
C GLY A 75 6.11 14.63 9.17
N SER A 76 6.12 14.42 7.87
CA SER A 76 6.96 13.40 7.25
C SER A 76 8.43 13.72 7.48
N MET A 77 9.25 12.71 7.72
CA MET A 77 10.67 12.86 7.96
C MET A 77 11.42 13.14 6.65
N SER A 78 12.53 13.89 6.74
CA SER A 78 13.43 14.02 5.61
C SER A 78 14.15 12.70 5.32
N ALA A 79 14.64 12.51 4.08
CA ALA A 79 15.41 11.34 3.70
C ALA A 79 16.69 11.16 4.56
N GLU A 80 17.32 12.29 4.96
CA GLU A 80 18.48 12.32 5.83
C GLU A 80 18.14 11.83 7.23
N ALA A 81 17.05 12.35 7.83
CA ALA A 81 16.60 11.91 9.15
C ALA A 81 16.25 10.41 9.17
N VAL A 82 15.62 9.91 8.11
CA VAL A 82 15.33 8.47 7.95
C VAL A 82 16.63 7.68 7.90
N LYS A 83 17.61 8.13 7.13
CA LYS A 83 18.91 7.47 6.99
C LYS A 83 19.67 7.43 8.31
N GLU A 84 19.73 8.53 9.02
CA GLU A 84 20.43 8.60 10.31
C GLU A 84 19.74 7.82 11.43
N CYS A 85 18.41 7.91 11.52
CA CYS A 85 17.67 7.33 12.63
C CYS A 85 17.37 5.84 12.43
N PHE A 86 17.15 5.37 11.21
CA PHE A 86 16.60 4.02 10.98
C PHE A 86 17.54 3.07 10.24
N TYR A 87 18.35 3.54 9.27
CA TYR A 87 19.25 2.65 8.55
C TYR A 87 20.47 2.22 9.39
N THR A 88 20.72 2.88 10.52
CA THR A 88 21.74 2.50 11.48
C THR A 88 21.30 1.44 12.48
N LEU A 89 20.00 1.12 12.52
CA LEU A 89 19.45 0.12 13.43
C LEU A 89 19.84 -1.29 13.01
N GLN A 90 20.29 -2.09 13.98
CA GLN A 90 20.71 -3.49 13.75
C GLN A 90 19.58 -4.51 14.05
N LEU A 91 18.52 -4.10 14.71
CA LEU A 91 17.40 -4.96 15.10
C LEU A 91 16.46 -5.33 13.93
N PRO A 92 16.08 -4.38 13.04
CA PRO A 92 15.22 -4.70 11.90
C PRO A 92 15.93 -5.58 10.87
N GLU A 93 15.24 -6.55 10.29
CA GLU A 93 15.74 -7.34 9.16
C GLU A 93 15.93 -6.47 7.91
N ALA A 94 15.03 -5.52 7.70
CA ALA A 94 15.09 -4.55 6.62
C ALA A 94 14.41 -3.23 7.02
N VAL A 95 14.93 -2.14 6.48
CA VAL A 95 14.37 -0.79 6.63
C VAL A 95 14.18 -0.24 5.23
N SER A 96 13.06 0.44 4.99
CA SER A 96 12.81 1.11 3.73
C SER A 96 12.08 2.43 3.94
N GLY A 97 12.55 3.45 3.24
CA GLY A 97 11.85 4.72 3.10
C GLY A 97 11.08 4.78 1.78
N TYR A 98 9.91 5.38 1.78
CA TYR A 98 9.17 5.60 0.54
C TYR A 98 8.50 6.97 0.50
N ALA A 99 8.29 7.49 -0.71
CA ALA A 99 7.43 8.65 -0.93
C ALA A 99 6.44 8.33 -2.05
N LEU A 100 5.21 8.76 -1.90
CA LEU A 100 4.16 8.61 -2.89
C LEU A 100 3.82 9.96 -3.51
N GLN A 101 3.83 10.02 -4.84
CA GLN A 101 3.45 11.22 -5.59
C GLN A 101 2.52 10.86 -6.75
N LEU A 102 1.59 11.75 -7.05
CA LEU A 102 0.77 11.65 -8.26
C LEU A 102 1.49 12.37 -9.39
N LYS A 103 1.97 11.62 -10.38
CA LYS A 103 2.71 12.17 -11.52
C LYS A 103 2.09 11.74 -12.84
N PRO A 104 2.30 12.54 -13.90
CA PRO A 104 1.94 12.12 -15.24
C PRO A 104 2.86 11.00 -15.73
N LEU A 105 2.27 10.09 -16.49
CA LEU A 105 2.94 8.94 -17.08
C LEU A 105 2.69 8.90 -18.59
N SER A 106 3.73 8.62 -19.37
CA SER A 106 3.62 8.44 -20.82
C SER A 106 4.65 7.43 -21.33
N ILE A 107 4.55 7.12 -22.60
CA ILE A 107 5.59 6.40 -23.34
C ILE A 107 6.00 7.23 -24.55
N PRO A 108 7.21 7.04 -25.09
CA PRO A 108 7.69 7.79 -26.23
C PRO A 108 6.69 7.77 -27.40
N GLY A 109 6.36 8.96 -27.92
CA GLY A 109 5.45 9.12 -29.06
C GLY A 109 3.96 8.97 -28.78
N LYS A 110 3.55 8.80 -27.52
CA LYS A 110 2.14 8.71 -27.15
C LYS A 110 1.69 9.81 -26.17
N ARG A 111 0.35 9.94 -26.05
CA ARG A 111 -0.29 10.92 -25.17
C ARG A 111 0.09 10.67 -23.71
N MET A 112 0.31 11.75 -22.99
CA MET A 112 0.52 11.74 -21.53
C MET A 112 -0.77 11.40 -20.79
N TYR A 113 -0.68 10.48 -19.84
CA TYR A 113 -1.74 10.14 -18.90
C TYR A 113 -1.46 10.81 -17.54
N LYS A 114 -2.46 11.40 -16.92
CA LYS A 114 -2.33 12.10 -15.62
C LYS A 114 -2.82 11.20 -14.47
N GLY A 115 -2.27 11.45 -13.27
CA GLY A 115 -2.80 10.89 -12.04
C GLY A 115 -2.37 9.45 -11.73
N TYR A 116 -1.19 9.05 -12.11
CA TYR A 116 -0.60 7.79 -11.65
C TYR A 116 0.12 7.97 -10.31
N GLU A 117 -0.04 6.98 -9.44
CA GLU A 117 0.65 6.91 -8.17
C GLU A 117 2.06 6.34 -8.40
N ILE A 118 3.05 7.21 -8.27
CA ILE A 118 4.46 6.86 -8.38
C ILE A 118 5.05 6.78 -6.99
N LYS A 119 5.64 5.64 -6.65
CA LYS A 119 6.32 5.42 -5.38
C LYS A 119 7.83 5.47 -5.57
N TYR A 120 8.44 6.40 -4.90
CA TYR A 120 9.89 6.53 -4.78
C TYR A 120 10.33 5.72 -3.58
N THR A 121 11.22 4.76 -3.76
CA THR A 121 11.63 3.85 -2.70
C THR A 121 13.07 3.35 -2.89
N ASP A 122 13.54 2.56 -1.96
CA ASP A 122 14.86 1.93 -1.97
C ASP A 122 14.75 0.41 -2.17
N PRO A 123 15.86 -0.31 -2.36
CA PRO A 123 15.85 -1.76 -2.53
C PRO A 123 15.35 -2.56 -1.32
N GLY A 124 15.40 -1.99 -0.10
CA GLY A 124 14.85 -2.60 1.12
C GLY A 124 13.33 -2.83 1.01
N PHE A 125 12.65 -2.01 0.24
CA PHE A 125 11.22 -2.15 -0.03
C PHE A 125 10.86 -3.54 -0.57
N TRP A 126 11.64 -4.06 -1.50
CA TRP A 126 11.44 -5.37 -2.12
C TRP A 126 11.75 -6.54 -1.18
N GLN A 127 12.52 -6.30 -0.12
CA GLN A 127 12.78 -7.28 0.94
C GLN A 127 11.64 -7.33 1.96
N ILE A 128 11.03 -6.16 2.23
CA ILE A 128 9.92 -6.02 3.18
C ILE A 128 8.64 -6.61 2.60
N PHE A 129 8.34 -6.30 1.33
CA PHE A 129 7.12 -6.71 0.65
C PHE A 129 7.37 -7.88 -0.31
N SER A 130 6.46 -8.86 -0.27
CA SER A 130 6.55 -10.08 -1.09
C SER A 130 5.87 -9.88 -2.45
N PHE A 131 6.44 -9.05 -3.33
CA PHE A 131 5.89 -8.84 -4.67
C PHE A 131 6.09 -10.04 -5.58
N ARG A 132 5.08 -10.35 -6.38
CA ARG A 132 5.15 -11.36 -7.43
C ARG A 132 5.47 -10.68 -8.77
N PHE A 133 6.66 -10.94 -9.30
CA PHE A 133 7.07 -10.45 -10.60
C PHE A 133 6.52 -11.33 -11.71
N LEU A 134 5.87 -10.73 -12.68
CA LEU A 134 5.37 -11.38 -13.91
C LEU A 134 6.45 -11.41 -14.98
N SER A 135 7.31 -10.39 -15.02
CA SER A 135 8.41 -10.25 -15.97
C SER A 135 9.51 -9.40 -15.34
N GLY A 136 10.78 -9.71 -15.61
CA GLY A 136 11.92 -9.00 -15.06
C GLY A 136 12.14 -9.21 -13.56
N GLN A 137 12.73 -8.21 -12.92
CA GLN A 137 13.12 -8.25 -11.50
C GLN A 137 13.08 -6.85 -10.88
N PRO A 138 13.10 -6.73 -9.53
CA PRO A 138 13.21 -5.44 -8.86
C PRO A 138 14.57 -4.78 -9.18
N PHE A 139 14.64 -3.47 -9.06
CA PHE A 139 15.92 -2.77 -9.10
C PHE A 139 16.78 -3.15 -7.89
N THR A 140 18.08 -3.27 -8.13
CA THR A 140 19.07 -3.71 -7.13
C THR A 140 19.68 -2.54 -6.36
N GLN A 141 20.47 -2.85 -5.31
CA GLN A 141 21.25 -1.84 -4.60
C GLN A 141 22.27 -1.16 -5.54
N ALA A 142 22.84 -1.90 -6.49
CA ALA A 142 23.77 -1.34 -7.47
C ALA A 142 23.09 -0.33 -8.41
N ASP A 143 21.86 -0.62 -8.87
CA ASP A 143 21.07 0.30 -9.68
C ASP A 143 20.74 1.57 -8.89
N PHE A 144 20.39 1.39 -7.60
CA PHE A 144 20.07 2.47 -6.69
C PHE A 144 21.28 3.38 -6.46
N ASP A 145 22.43 2.83 -6.08
CA ASP A 145 23.65 3.58 -5.79
C ASP A 145 24.23 4.29 -7.02
N SER A 146 24.04 3.67 -8.19
CA SER A 146 24.47 4.25 -9.49
C SER A 146 23.52 5.32 -10.01
N GLY A 147 22.34 5.50 -9.38
CA GLY A 147 21.32 6.46 -9.84
C GLY A 147 20.73 6.14 -11.20
N ILE A 148 20.76 4.86 -11.62
CA ILE A 148 20.22 4.45 -12.92
C ILE A 148 18.70 4.66 -12.93
N PRO A 149 18.14 5.36 -13.94
CA PRO A 149 16.71 5.63 -14.02
C PRO A 149 15.94 4.37 -14.46
N VAL A 150 15.65 3.49 -13.52
CA VAL A 150 14.86 2.28 -13.72
C VAL A 150 13.50 2.38 -13.05
N ALA A 151 12.53 1.64 -13.55
CA ALA A 151 11.18 1.60 -13.01
C ALA A 151 10.64 0.18 -12.99
N VAL A 152 9.91 -0.15 -11.93
CA VAL A 152 9.02 -1.32 -11.88
C VAL A 152 7.61 -0.82 -12.08
N VAL A 153 6.84 -1.46 -12.95
CA VAL A 153 5.47 -1.08 -13.27
C VAL A 153 4.48 -2.17 -12.86
N SER A 154 3.26 -1.78 -12.52
CA SER A 154 2.18 -2.74 -12.28
C SER A 154 1.66 -3.36 -13.58
N GLU A 155 1.07 -4.54 -13.50
CA GLU A 155 0.49 -5.25 -14.64
C GLU A 155 -0.51 -4.39 -15.41
N SER A 156 -1.41 -3.73 -14.71
CA SER A 156 -2.43 -2.85 -15.30
C SER A 156 -1.82 -1.68 -16.06
N VAL A 157 -0.73 -1.11 -15.56
CA VAL A 157 0.02 -0.04 -16.23
C VAL A 157 0.72 -0.57 -17.48
N ALA A 158 1.42 -1.71 -17.39
CA ALA A 158 2.08 -2.35 -18.52
C ALA A 158 1.09 -2.66 -19.65
N ARG A 159 -0.04 -3.27 -19.36
CA ARG A 159 -1.11 -3.57 -20.30
C ARG A 159 -1.73 -2.30 -20.91
N LYS A 160 -1.95 -1.27 -20.12
CA LYS A 160 -2.55 0.00 -20.59
C LYS A 160 -1.61 0.77 -21.52
N LEU A 161 -0.32 0.79 -21.25
CA LEU A 161 0.66 1.54 -22.04
C LEU A 161 1.09 0.79 -23.30
N TYR A 162 1.32 -0.51 -23.17
CA TYR A 162 1.94 -1.34 -24.23
C TYR A 162 1.06 -2.47 -24.75
N GLY A 163 -0.06 -2.77 -24.09
CA GLY A 163 -0.93 -3.91 -24.45
C GLY A 163 -0.38 -5.28 -24.03
N SER A 164 0.75 -5.33 -23.30
CA SER A 164 1.45 -6.55 -22.91
C SER A 164 2.10 -6.40 -21.55
N THR A 165 2.43 -7.52 -20.90
CA THR A 165 3.25 -7.59 -19.69
C THR A 165 4.74 -7.76 -20.00
N GLU A 166 5.09 -8.13 -21.24
CA GLU A 166 6.47 -8.26 -21.71
C GLU A 166 7.01 -6.89 -22.16
N VAL A 167 7.34 -6.04 -21.20
CA VAL A 167 7.74 -4.64 -21.42
C VAL A 167 9.10 -4.31 -20.80
N VAL A 168 9.79 -5.28 -20.23
CA VAL A 168 11.14 -5.11 -19.68
C VAL A 168 12.08 -4.58 -20.78
N GLY A 169 12.90 -3.58 -20.42
CA GLY A 169 13.81 -2.88 -21.34
C GLY A 169 13.15 -1.76 -22.14
N LYS A 170 11.82 -1.59 -22.11
CA LYS A 170 11.15 -0.45 -22.75
C LYS A 170 11.20 0.80 -21.89
N SER A 171 11.09 1.98 -22.52
CA SER A 171 11.13 3.27 -21.83
C SER A 171 9.75 3.71 -21.36
N VAL A 172 9.66 4.23 -20.16
CA VAL A 172 8.49 4.93 -19.62
C VAL A 172 8.89 6.33 -19.19
N ILE A 173 8.09 7.33 -19.51
CA ILE A 173 8.34 8.72 -19.17
C ILE A 173 7.49 9.07 -17.94
N ILE A 174 8.14 9.44 -16.85
CA ILE A 174 7.51 9.85 -15.59
C ILE A 174 7.91 11.29 -15.32
N ASP A 175 6.94 12.19 -15.29
CA ASP A 175 7.17 13.63 -15.03
C ASP A 175 8.29 14.22 -15.90
N LEU A 176 8.26 13.90 -17.21
CA LEU A 176 9.23 14.32 -18.24
C LEU A 176 10.63 13.66 -18.15
N ALA A 177 10.86 12.75 -17.21
CA ALA A 177 12.10 11.99 -17.12
C ALA A 177 11.92 10.57 -17.69
N ASP A 178 12.90 10.10 -18.44
CA ASP A 178 12.91 8.76 -19.04
C ASP A 178 13.41 7.71 -18.04
N TYR A 179 12.65 6.63 -17.89
CA TYR A 179 13.01 5.46 -17.08
C TYR A 179 12.95 4.20 -17.92
N THR A 180 13.85 3.26 -17.67
CA THR A 180 13.81 1.93 -18.29
C THR A 180 13.05 0.96 -17.37
N ILE A 181 12.07 0.26 -17.92
CA ILE A 181 11.30 -0.75 -17.15
C ILE A 181 12.21 -1.95 -16.88
N CYS A 182 12.52 -2.23 -15.61
CA CYS A 182 13.30 -3.38 -15.16
C CYS A 182 12.42 -4.55 -14.72
N GLY A 183 11.16 -4.30 -14.34
CA GLY A 183 10.26 -5.36 -13.90
C GLY A 183 8.79 -4.98 -14.02
N VAL A 184 7.95 -6.00 -14.08
CA VAL A 184 6.48 -5.91 -14.05
C VAL A 184 5.99 -6.77 -12.92
N VAL A 185 5.20 -6.18 -12.01
CA VAL A 185 4.60 -6.88 -10.87
C VAL A 185 3.11 -7.07 -11.07
N GLU A 186 2.59 -8.16 -10.47
CA GLU A 186 1.15 -8.38 -10.36
C GLU A 186 0.46 -7.21 -9.68
N ASP A 187 -0.76 -6.89 -10.09
CA ASP A 187 -1.51 -5.79 -9.50
C ASP A 187 -1.76 -6.00 -8.02
N VAL A 188 -1.50 -4.96 -7.25
CA VAL A 188 -1.68 -4.93 -5.80
C VAL A 188 -3.01 -4.27 -5.46
N SER A 189 -3.72 -4.80 -4.47
CA SER A 189 -4.93 -4.19 -3.96
C SER A 189 -4.64 -2.83 -3.32
N ARG A 190 -5.53 -1.86 -3.53
CA ARG A 190 -5.48 -0.56 -2.82
C ARG A 190 -5.65 -0.69 -1.30
N ALA A 191 -6.12 -1.84 -0.81
CA ALA A 191 -6.17 -2.14 0.62
C ALA A 191 -4.78 -2.30 1.24
N ALA A 192 -3.76 -2.68 0.44
CA ALA A 192 -2.35 -2.67 0.82
C ALA A 192 -1.74 -1.27 0.57
N ASN A 193 -2.24 -0.27 1.27
CA ASN A 193 -1.95 1.15 1.02
C ASN A 193 -0.45 1.46 0.99
N THR A 194 0.32 0.84 1.87
CA THR A 194 1.77 1.06 1.95
C THR A 194 2.52 0.41 0.80
N ALA A 195 2.11 -0.75 0.34
CA ALA A 195 2.72 -1.44 -0.78
C ALA A 195 2.22 -0.93 -2.15
N PHE A 196 0.97 -0.48 -2.22
CA PHE A 196 0.31 -0.08 -3.45
C PHE A 196 0.98 1.11 -4.14
N ALA A 197 1.20 0.98 -5.44
CA ALA A 197 1.50 2.08 -6.38
C ALA A 197 1.21 1.60 -7.83
N SER A 198 1.23 2.52 -8.77
CA SER A 198 1.17 2.22 -10.21
C SER A 198 2.57 1.94 -10.78
N VAL A 199 3.57 2.65 -10.24
CA VAL A 199 4.97 2.53 -10.65
C VAL A 199 5.86 2.77 -9.44
N TRP A 200 6.95 2.02 -9.34
CA TRP A 200 7.99 2.16 -8.31
C TRP A 200 9.30 2.55 -8.97
N VAL A 201 9.97 3.55 -8.43
CA VAL A 201 11.25 4.07 -8.92
C VAL A 201 12.24 4.29 -7.77
N PRO A 202 13.56 4.22 -8.01
CA PRO A 202 14.56 4.53 -7.00
C PRO A 202 14.43 5.96 -6.47
N SER A 203 14.48 6.13 -5.15
CA SER A 203 14.35 7.44 -4.51
C SER A 203 15.58 8.36 -4.67
N VAL A 204 16.70 7.82 -5.15
CA VAL A 204 17.95 8.60 -5.39
C VAL A 204 17.76 9.72 -6.41
N SER A 205 16.79 9.57 -7.32
CA SER A 205 16.47 10.59 -8.33
C SER A 205 15.81 11.85 -7.74
N TYR A 206 15.60 11.91 -6.41
CA TYR A 206 14.87 13.01 -5.78
C TYR A 206 15.55 13.47 -4.48
N THR A 207 16.23 14.61 -4.53
CA THR A 207 16.97 15.21 -3.40
C THR A 207 16.10 15.91 -2.35
N HIS A 208 14.78 16.01 -2.54
CA HIS A 208 13.87 16.79 -1.68
C HIS A 208 12.59 16.05 -1.26
N LEU A 209 12.68 14.73 -0.98
CA LEU A 209 11.54 13.95 -0.50
C LEU A 209 11.51 13.86 1.03
N THR A 210 10.35 14.11 1.60
CA THR A 210 10.01 13.67 2.96
C THR A 210 9.49 12.24 2.89
N LEU A 211 10.14 11.31 3.58
CA LEU A 211 9.86 9.88 3.46
C LEU A 211 9.16 9.34 4.71
N PRO A 212 7.97 8.74 4.61
CA PRO A 212 7.53 7.75 5.60
C PRO A 212 8.47 6.53 5.57
N THR A 213 8.71 5.93 6.71
CA THR A 213 9.64 4.82 6.86
C THR A 213 8.92 3.56 7.30
N ILE A 214 9.31 2.42 6.74
CA ILE A 214 8.82 1.11 7.12
C ILE A 214 10.00 0.29 7.64
N LEU A 215 9.79 -0.37 8.77
CA LEU A 215 10.74 -1.32 9.35
C LEU A 215 10.08 -2.70 9.42
N ARG A 216 10.83 -3.73 9.04
CA ARG A 216 10.48 -5.12 9.27
C ARG A 216 11.38 -5.68 10.38
N VAL A 217 10.75 -6.13 11.45
CA VAL A 217 11.41 -6.75 12.61
C VAL A 217 11.18 -8.25 12.61
#